data_fefe85e5f42a63deebf3040f7e409f1f
#
_entry.id   fefe85e5f42a63deebf3040f7e409f1f
#
_cell.length_a   1.000
_cell.length_b   1.000
_cell.length_c   1.000
_cell.angle_alpha   90.00
_cell.angle_beta   90.00
_cell.angle_gamma   90.00
#
_symmetry.space_group_name_H-M   'P 1'
#
loop_
_entity.id
_entity.type
_entity.pdbx_description
1 polymer ?
#
loop_
_entity_poly.entity_id
_entity_poly.type
_entity_poly.pdbx_seq_one_letter_code
_entity_poly.pdbx_strand_id
1 'polypeptide(L)'
;MLEGFKINCYPLNRTIRINIHLPNNYNDTGRYYPVVYFFDGQNVFNDSDSYSGKSLCLEETINKLKEIGKEAIYITLAAAMNPDKRLDEYKETVLANFIINSIHPYLQNRYRFSNYVYSFGCSLAALNALAVNQSDIFKGCVLLSPEADIDMVKQLNLSNNKLYYIYSGHNELDGCCKNISNDIKKLLASVNLVLDDNTIHNESAWKDKVFDALNYILI
;
A
#
# COMPACT_ATOMS: atom_id res chain seq x y z
N MET A 1 6.77 13.02 12.22
CA MET A 1 6.03 14.28 11.89
C MET A 1 5.02 13.95 10.80
N LEU A 2 3.76 14.38 10.96
CA LEU A 2 2.70 14.14 9.97
C LEU A 2 2.36 15.45 9.24
N GLU A 3 2.48 15.44 7.91
CA GLU A 3 2.09 16.55 7.04
C GLU A 3 0.92 16.10 6.17
N GLY A 4 -0.04 16.98 5.92
CA GLY A 4 -1.21 16.66 5.10
C GLY A 4 -1.54 17.76 4.09
N PHE A 5 -1.88 17.37 2.87
CA PHE A 5 -2.34 18.29 1.83
C PHE A 5 -3.31 17.59 0.86
N LYS A 6 -3.84 18.36 -0.06
CA LYS A 6 -4.77 17.87 -1.06
C LYS A 6 -4.23 18.14 -2.46
N ILE A 7 -4.39 17.18 -3.37
CA ILE A 7 -4.02 17.32 -4.78
C ILE A 7 -5.23 17.02 -5.68
N ASN A 8 -5.42 17.83 -6.70
CA ASN A 8 -6.48 17.57 -7.69
C ASN A 8 -6.04 16.46 -8.64
N CYS A 9 -6.78 15.38 -8.65
CA CYS A 9 -6.63 14.28 -9.60
C CYS A 9 -7.62 14.48 -10.75
N TYR A 10 -7.18 15.16 -11.79
CA TYR A 10 -8.02 15.47 -12.95
C TYR A 10 -8.59 14.21 -13.63
N PRO A 11 -7.81 13.12 -13.81
CA PRO A 11 -8.35 11.92 -14.43
C PRO A 11 -9.51 11.28 -13.66
N LEU A 12 -9.55 11.44 -12.33
CA LEU A 12 -10.61 10.93 -11.47
C LEU A 12 -11.66 12.00 -11.12
N ASN A 13 -11.50 13.22 -11.62
CA ASN A 13 -12.35 14.37 -11.33
C ASN A 13 -12.63 14.56 -9.82
N ARG A 14 -11.59 14.37 -8.99
CA ARG A 14 -11.66 14.58 -7.54
C ARG A 14 -10.36 15.07 -6.94
N THR A 15 -10.44 15.53 -5.71
CA THR A 15 -9.28 15.84 -4.88
C THR A 15 -8.89 14.61 -4.04
N ILE A 16 -7.61 14.29 -4.02
CA ILE A 16 -7.03 13.24 -3.17
C ILE A 16 -6.39 13.90 -1.95
N ARG A 17 -6.76 13.45 -0.74
CA ARG A 17 -6.04 13.78 0.50
C ARG A 17 -4.80 12.90 0.58
N ILE A 18 -3.65 13.52 0.77
CA ILE A 18 -2.36 12.85 0.96
C ILE A 18 -1.84 13.24 2.33
N ASN A 19 -1.46 12.25 3.14
CA ASN A 19 -0.70 12.49 4.35
C ASN A 19 0.68 11.88 4.20
N ILE A 20 1.70 12.57 4.72
CA ILE A 20 3.10 12.15 4.70
C ILE A 20 3.59 12.06 6.12
N HIS A 21 4.01 10.88 6.54
CA HIS A 21 4.67 10.66 7.80
C HIS A 21 6.18 10.58 7.58
N LEU A 22 6.90 11.55 8.13
CA LEU A 22 8.36 11.63 8.08
C LEU A 22 8.98 11.00 9.34
N PRO A 23 10.17 10.38 9.23
CA PRO A 23 10.96 9.96 10.39
C PRO A 23 11.17 11.13 11.38
N ASN A 24 11.23 10.82 12.67
CA ASN A 24 11.32 11.88 13.70
C ASN A 24 12.57 12.77 13.57
N ASN A 25 13.68 12.17 13.11
CA ASN A 25 14.95 12.86 12.87
C ASN A 25 15.14 13.34 11.43
N TYR A 26 14.06 13.40 10.64
CA TYR A 26 14.12 13.75 9.23
C TYR A 26 14.84 15.08 8.98
N ASN A 27 14.51 16.12 9.76
CA ASN A 27 15.11 17.45 9.60
C ASN A 27 16.54 17.55 10.15
N ASP A 28 16.94 16.62 11.01
CA ASP A 28 18.26 16.63 11.68
C ASP A 28 19.31 15.90 10.85
N THR A 29 18.92 15.20 9.80
CA THR A 29 19.79 14.40 8.96
C THR A 29 19.64 14.75 7.48
N GLY A 30 20.70 14.54 6.70
CA GLY A 30 20.64 14.61 5.23
C GLY A 30 20.28 13.29 4.55
N ARG A 31 19.81 12.28 5.31
CA ARG A 31 19.52 10.94 4.78
C ARG A 31 18.38 10.94 3.78
N TYR A 32 18.49 10.06 2.78
CA TYR A 32 17.40 9.67 1.90
C TYR A 32 16.76 8.42 2.46
N TYR A 33 15.42 8.35 2.43
CA TYR A 33 14.64 7.30 3.06
C TYR A 33 13.87 6.46 2.04
N PRO A 34 13.71 5.15 2.28
CA PRO A 34 12.71 4.37 1.58
C PRO A 34 11.32 5.00 1.70
N VAL A 35 10.46 4.75 0.73
CA VAL A 35 9.11 5.30 0.68
C VAL A 35 8.10 4.18 0.57
N VAL A 36 7.02 4.25 1.33
CA VAL A 36 5.91 3.32 1.24
C VAL A 36 4.61 4.09 0.98
N TYR A 37 3.99 3.82 -0.17
CA TYR A 37 2.69 4.37 -0.55
C TYR A 37 1.57 3.45 -0.07
N PHE A 38 0.69 3.96 0.78
CA PHE A 38 -0.50 3.27 1.25
C PHE A 38 -1.73 3.73 0.50
N PHE A 39 -2.43 2.79 -0.11
CA PHE A 39 -3.76 3.01 -0.66
C PHE A 39 -4.81 2.85 0.45
N ASP A 40 -6.00 3.40 0.27
CA ASP A 40 -6.99 3.57 1.35
C ASP A 40 -6.41 4.29 2.57
N GLY A 41 -5.73 5.39 2.32
CA GLY A 41 -4.97 6.14 3.32
C GLY A 41 -5.76 6.60 4.54
N GLN A 42 -7.10 6.67 4.46
CA GLN A 42 -7.97 6.95 5.59
C GLN A 42 -7.97 5.82 6.64
N ASN A 43 -7.65 4.57 6.24
CA ASN A 43 -7.65 3.41 7.14
C ASN A 43 -6.30 3.15 7.82
N VAL A 44 -5.31 4.04 7.65
CA VAL A 44 -3.92 3.72 8.01
C VAL A 44 -3.55 4.12 9.44
N PHE A 45 -3.89 5.32 9.88
CA PHE A 45 -3.41 5.86 11.15
C PHE A 45 -4.44 5.85 12.28
N ASN A 46 -5.64 6.37 12.04
CA ASN A 46 -6.63 6.61 13.08
C ASN A 46 -7.95 5.91 12.81
N ASP A 47 -8.53 5.34 13.84
CA ASP A 47 -9.86 4.70 13.80
C ASP A 47 -10.95 5.70 13.37
N SER A 48 -10.87 6.96 13.83
CA SER A 48 -11.84 8.01 13.50
C SER A 48 -11.88 8.39 12.02
N ASP A 49 -10.78 8.19 11.30
CA ASP A 49 -10.66 8.50 9.87
C ASP A 49 -11.04 7.31 8.99
N SER A 50 -11.02 6.11 9.57
CA SER A 50 -11.20 4.86 8.87
C SER A 50 -12.65 4.65 8.41
N TYR A 51 -12.79 4.04 7.23
CA TYR A 51 -14.05 3.68 6.64
C TYR A 51 -14.84 2.67 7.50
N SER A 52 -14.15 1.70 8.09
CA SER A 52 -14.73 0.65 8.93
C SER A 52 -14.80 1.03 10.43
N GLY A 53 -14.27 2.20 10.82
CA GLY A 53 -14.07 2.57 12.23
C GLY A 53 -12.90 1.86 12.90
N LYS A 54 -12.07 1.15 12.14
CA LYS A 54 -10.82 0.53 12.58
C LYS A 54 -9.71 0.85 11.59
N SER A 55 -8.50 1.09 12.11
CA SER A 55 -7.33 1.42 11.32
C SER A 55 -6.23 0.37 11.48
N LEU A 56 -5.21 0.46 10.63
CA LEU A 56 -4.00 -0.35 10.74
C LEU A 56 -3.11 0.09 11.91
N CYS A 57 -3.41 1.21 12.58
CA CYS A 57 -2.61 1.80 13.67
C CYS A 57 -1.11 1.87 13.30
N LEU A 58 -0.80 2.35 12.09
CA LEU A 58 0.55 2.29 11.51
C LEU A 58 1.63 2.90 12.41
N GLU A 59 1.30 3.88 13.26
CA GLU A 59 2.28 4.51 14.16
C GLU A 59 2.92 3.52 15.14
N GLU A 60 2.17 2.54 15.62
CA GLU A 60 2.71 1.47 16.48
C GLU A 60 3.78 0.64 15.73
N THR A 61 3.49 0.32 14.47
CA THR A 61 4.44 -0.41 13.60
C THR A 61 5.67 0.42 13.26
N ILE A 62 5.50 1.72 12.97
CA ILE A 62 6.63 2.64 12.72
C ILE A 62 7.59 2.66 13.90
N ASN A 63 7.06 2.72 15.13
CA ASN A 63 7.90 2.72 16.33
C ASN A 63 8.70 1.41 16.47
N LYS A 64 8.07 0.26 16.26
CA LYS A 64 8.75 -1.05 16.27
C LYS A 64 9.82 -1.16 15.18
N LEU A 65 9.55 -0.71 13.97
CA LEU A 65 10.52 -0.71 12.86
C LEU A 65 11.71 0.20 13.15
N LYS A 66 11.48 1.36 13.78
CA LYS A 66 12.55 2.26 14.21
C LYS A 66 13.50 1.60 15.22
N GLU A 67 12.98 0.81 16.17
CA GLU A 67 13.81 0.09 17.16
C GLU A 67 14.80 -0.87 16.50
N ILE A 68 14.49 -1.39 15.33
CA ILE A 68 15.36 -2.26 14.52
C ILE A 68 16.09 -1.52 13.38
N GLY A 69 16.10 -0.18 13.41
CA GLY A 69 16.81 0.67 12.46
C GLY A 69 16.17 0.82 11.08
N LYS A 70 14.91 0.39 10.91
CA LYS A 70 14.17 0.50 9.64
C LYS A 70 13.25 1.71 9.66
N GLU A 71 13.73 2.80 9.09
CA GLU A 71 12.98 4.05 8.97
C GLU A 71 12.60 4.31 7.51
N ALA A 72 11.38 4.79 7.27
CA ALA A 72 10.85 5.12 5.95
C ALA A 72 9.96 6.36 5.99
N ILE A 73 9.72 6.95 4.83
CA ILE A 73 8.66 7.94 4.62
C ILE A 73 7.39 7.16 4.24
N TYR A 74 6.30 7.38 4.97
CA TYR A 74 5.02 6.74 4.69
C TYR A 74 4.05 7.76 4.10
N ILE A 75 3.54 7.46 2.91
CA ILE A 75 2.63 8.32 2.15
C ILE A 75 1.29 7.61 2.06
N THR A 76 0.23 8.23 2.55
CA THR A 76 -1.12 7.67 2.48
C THR A 76 -1.97 8.45 1.48
N LEU A 77 -2.70 7.74 0.63
CA LEU A 77 -3.58 8.28 -0.39
C LEU A 77 -5.02 7.88 -0.05
N ALA A 78 -5.85 8.85 0.31
CA ALA A 78 -7.24 8.59 0.63
C ALA A 78 -8.05 8.21 -0.63
N ALA A 79 -8.82 7.13 -0.54
CA ALA A 79 -9.76 6.73 -1.56
C ALA A 79 -10.99 7.66 -1.64
N ALA A 80 -11.82 7.48 -2.66
CA ALA A 80 -13.15 8.07 -2.68
C ALA A 80 -14.00 7.52 -1.54
N MET A 81 -14.72 8.41 -0.85
CA MET A 81 -15.62 8.01 0.25
C MET A 81 -16.88 7.29 -0.24
N ASN A 82 -17.25 7.48 -1.50
CA ASN A 82 -18.36 6.76 -2.12
C ASN A 82 -17.86 5.37 -2.57
N PRO A 83 -18.50 4.25 -2.15
CA PRO A 83 -18.05 2.90 -2.46
C PRO A 83 -17.98 2.59 -3.96
N ASP A 84 -18.96 3.02 -4.75
CA ASP A 84 -18.99 2.77 -6.19
C ASP A 84 -17.83 3.49 -6.89
N LYS A 85 -17.59 4.75 -6.53
CA LYS A 85 -16.44 5.51 -7.06
C LYS A 85 -15.12 4.92 -6.64
N ARG A 86 -15.01 4.41 -5.40
CA ARG A 86 -13.80 3.72 -4.93
C ARG A 86 -13.55 2.45 -5.75
N LEU A 87 -14.59 1.67 -6.03
CA LEU A 87 -14.49 0.47 -6.86
C LEU A 87 -14.01 0.81 -8.28
N ASP A 88 -14.57 1.84 -8.90
CA ASP A 88 -14.18 2.28 -10.25
C ASP A 88 -12.73 2.76 -10.29
N GLU A 89 -12.29 3.54 -9.29
CA GLU A 89 -10.89 4.00 -9.17
C GLU A 89 -9.88 2.84 -9.09
N TYR A 90 -10.28 1.73 -8.48
CA TYR A 90 -9.40 0.60 -8.25
C TYR A 90 -9.42 -0.44 -9.37
N LYS A 91 -10.48 -0.49 -10.16
CA LYS A 91 -10.56 -1.32 -11.36
C LYS A 91 -9.73 -0.78 -12.53
N GLU A 92 -9.52 0.54 -12.57
CA GLU A 92 -8.78 1.18 -13.63
C GLU A 92 -7.35 1.53 -13.18
N THR A 93 -6.38 1.45 -14.06
CA THR A 93 -4.99 1.84 -13.77
C THR A 93 -4.78 3.36 -13.73
N VAL A 94 -5.85 4.13 -13.80
CA VAL A 94 -5.83 5.60 -13.85
C VAL A 94 -5.16 6.20 -12.64
N LEU A 95 -5.52 5.75 -11.42
CA LEU A 95 -4.91 6.23 -10.19
C LEU A 95 -3.42 5.84 -10.13
N ALA A 96 -3.07 4.61 -10.52
CA ALA A 96 -1.69 4.15 -10.57
C ALA A 96 -0.84 5.03 -11.51
N ASN A 97 -1.34 5.31 -12.72
CA ASN A 97 -0.67 6.18 -13.68
C ASN A 97 -0.52 7.62 -13.16
N PHE A 98 -1.54 8.15 -12.47
CA PHE A 98 -1.46 9.48 -11.89
C PHE A 98 -0.42 9.55 -10.76
N ILE A 99 -0.30 8.50 -9.94
CA ILE A 99 0.75 8.43 -8.92
C ILE A 99 2.13 8.41 -9.56
N ILE A 100 2.35 7.55 -10.55
CA ILE A 100 3.64 7.38 -11.23
C ILE A 100 4.08 8.68 -11.94
N ASN A 101 3.16 9.31 -12.67
CA ASN A 101 3.49 10.42 -13.57
C ASN A 101 3.34 11.81 -12.94
N SER A 102 2.65 11.93 -11.81
CA SER A 102 2.35 13.23 -11.21
C SER A 102 2.69 13.29 -9.72
N ILE A 103 2.11 12.41 -8.88
CA ILE A 103 2.29 12.50 -7.42
C ILE A 103 3.74 12.19 -7.04
N HIS A 104 4.30 11.07 -7.52
CA HIS A 104 5.65 10.65 -7.14
C HIS A 104 6.72 11.69 -7.53
N PRO A 105 6.79 12.19 -8.79
CA PRO A 105 7.75 13.24 -9.14
C PRO A 105 7.57 14.52 -8.34
N TYR A 106 6.32 14.93 -8.08
CA TYR A 106 6.03 16.11 -7.27
C TYR A 106 6.58 15.96 -5.84
N LEU A 107 6.43 14.80 -5.21
CA LEU A 107 6.90 14.53 -3.85
C LEU A 107 8.42 14.32 -3.80
N GLN A 108 8.99 13.60 -4.76
CA GLN A 108 10.42 13.37 -4.85
C GLN A 108 11.25 14.67 -4.95
N ASN A 109 10.68 15.71 -5.56
CA ASN A 109 11.31 17.03 -5.60
C ASN A 109 11.24 17.79 -4.25
N ARG A 110 10.47 17.33 -3.28
CA ARG A 110 10.24 17.98 -1.98
C ARG A 110 10.80 17.23 -0.81
N TYR A 111 10.89 15.90 -0.93
CA TYR A 111 11.31 15.02 0.15
C TYR A 111 12.51 14.17 -0.30
N ARG A 112 13.34 13.80 0.64
CA ARG A 112 14.54 12.98 0.40
C ARG A 112 14.18 11.50 0.25
N PHE A 113 13.67 11.14 -0.93
CA PHE A 113 13.36 9.77 -1.32
C PHE A 113 14.62 9.03 -1.75
N SER A 114 14.85 7.83 -1.22
CA SER A 114 15.79 6.90 -1.81
C SER A 114 15.18 6.21 -3.05
N ASN A 115 15.99 5.37 -3.72
CA ASN A 115 15.51 4.57 -4.85
C ASN A 115 14.63 3.37 -4.43
N TYR A 116 14.36 3.20 -3.14
CA TYR A 116 13.54 2.12 -2.59
C TYR A 116 12.12 2.62 -2.35
N VAL A 117 11.25 2.42 -3.33
CA VAL A 117 9.85 2.83 -3.29
C VAL A 117 8.98 1.58 -3.31
N TYR A 118 8.02 1.53 -2.40
CA TYR A 118 7.12 0.39 -2.21
C TYR A 118 5.66 0.85 -2.17
N SER A 119 4.75 -0.09 -2.36
CA SER A 119 3.32 0.14 -2.24
C SER A 119 2.67 -0.84 -1.27
N PHE A 120 1.55 -0.45 -0.70
CA PHE A 120 0.82 -1.22 0.29
C PHE A 120 -0.69 -1.06 0.07
N GLY A 121 -1.41 -2.17 0.03
CA GLY A 121 -2.86 -2.18 -0.09
C GLY A 121 -3.50 -3.37 0.59
N CYS A 122 -4.69 -3.13 1.18
CA CYS A 122 -5.53 -4.17 1.77
C CYS A 122 -6.79 -4.34 0.92
N SER A 123 -7.32 -5.57 0.84
CA SER A 123 -8.57 -5.84 0.15
C SER A 123 -8.53 -5.33 -1.30
N LEU A 124 -9.53 -4.59 -1.73
CA LEU A 124 -9.61 -3.97 -3.05
C LEU A 124 -8.43 -3.01 -3.36
N ALA A 125 -7.88 -2.33 -2.34
CA ALA A 125 -6.73 -1.43 -2.50
C ALA A 125 -5.44 -2.16 -2.90
N ALA A 126 -5.37 -3.47 -2.70
CA ALA A 126 -4.26 -4.31 -3.14
C ALA A 126 -4.08 -4.27 -4.67
N LEU A 127 -5.17 -4.09 -5.44
CA LEU A 127 -5.10 -3.98 -6.90
C LEU A 127 -4.29 -2.74 -7.34
N ASN A 128 -4.50 -1.58 -6.72
CA ASN A 128 -3.70 -0.39 -7.01
C ASN A 128 -2.25 -0.52 -6.52
N ALA A 129 -2.04 -1.12 -5.33
CA ALA A 129 -0.70 -1.41 -4.84
C ALA A 129 0.07 -2.32 -5.81
N LEU A 130 -0.60 -3.25 -6.46
CA LEU A 130 -0.02 -4.10 -7.49
C LEU A 130 0.17 -3.33 -8.82
N ALA A 131 -0.81 -2.51 -9.22
CA ALA A 131 -0.79 -1.79 -10.48
C ALA A 131 0.37 -0.78 -10.58
N VAL A 132 0.74 -0.07 -9.53
CA VAL A 132 1.89 0.84 -9.55
C VAL A 132 3.22 0.10 -9.72
N ASN A 133 3.26 -1.19 -9.40
CA ASN A 133 4.45 -2.02 -9.58
C ASN A 133 4.75 -2.40 -11.04
N GLN A 134 3.93 -1.99 -12.00
CA GLN A 134 4.30 -2.01 -13.42
C GLN A 134 5.43 -1.03 -13.73
N SER A 135 5.58 0.02 -12.92
CA SER A 135 6.65 1.02 -13.07
C SER A 135 7.94 0.58 -12.38
N ASP A 136 9.09 0.87 -12.98
CA ASP A 136 10.42 0.63 -12.40
C ASP A 136 10.73 1.51 -11.18
N ILE A 137 9.92 2.52 -10.91
CA ILE A 137 10.00 3.33 -9.69
C ILE A 137 9.80 2.44 -8.46
N PHE A 138 8.78 1.57 -8.49
CA PHE A 138 8.44 0.70 -7.38
C PHE A 138 9.29 -0.57 -7.37
N LYS A 139 9.81 -0.95 -6.20
CA LYS A 139 10.68 -2.11 -5.99
C LYS A 139 9.95 -3.30 -5.37
N GLY A 140 8.68 -3.14 -5.05
CA GLY A 140 7.85 -4.19 -4.49
C GLY A 140 6.55 -3.67 -3.88
N CYS A 141 5.72 -4.59 -3.40
CA CYS A 141 4.47 -4.26 -2.73
C CYS A 141 4.10 -5.25 -1.63
N VAL A 142 3.23 -4.76 -0.75
CA VAL A 142 2.49 -5.54 0.24
C VAL A 142 1.03 -5.60 -0.16
N LEU A 143 0.48 -6.80 -0.16
CA LEU A 143 -0.92 -7.09 -0.44
C LEU A 143 -1.50 -7.85 0.76
N LEU A 144 -2.39 -7.24 1.53
CA LEU A 144 -3.09 -7.91 2.62
C LEU A 144 -4.51 -8.25 2.17
N SER A 145 -4.82 -9.55 2.16
CA SER A 145 -6.12 -10.09 1.78
C SER A 145 -6.65 -9.50 0.47
N PRO A 146 -5.89 -9.62 -0.64
CA PRO A 146 -6.24 -8.97 -1.89
C PRO A 146 -7.61 -9.45 -2.39
N GLU A 147 -8.45 -8.49 -2.74
CA GLU A 147 -9.74 -8.68 -3.41
C GLU A 147 -9.61 -8.10 -4.83
N ALA A 148 -9.50 -8.96 -5.82
CA ALA A 148 -9.31 -8.56 -7.20
C ALA A 148 -9.86 -9.62 -8.17
N ASP A 149 -10.20 -9.18 -9.37
CA ASP A 149 -10.38 -10.09 -10.50
C ASP A 149 -9.01 -10.53 -11.03
N ILE A 150 -8.78 -11.82 -11.10
CA ILE A 150 -7.49 -12.36 -11.56
C ILE A 150 -7.20 -11.98 -13.02
N ASP A 151 -8.21 -11.80 -13.85
CA ASP A 151 -8.00 -11.39 -15.22
C ASP A 151 -7.53 -9.94 -15.33
N MET A 152 -7.90 -9.07 -14.39
CA MET A 152 -7.31 -7.74 -14.25
C MET A 152 -5.84 -7.84 -13.85
N VAL A 153 -5.51 -8.71 -12.89
CA VAL A 153 -4.12 -8.92 -12.44
C VAL A 153 -3.23 -9.44 -13.58
N LYS A 154 -3.72 -10.37 -14.39
CA LYS A 154 -3.00 -10.91 -15.56
C LYS A 154 -2.68 -9.88 -16.64
N GLN A 155 -3.46 -8.78 -16.71
CA GLN A 155 -3.21 -7.68 -17.62
C GLN A 155 -2.08 -6.75 -17.16
N LEU A 156 -1.68 -6.85 -15.88
CA LEU A 156 -0.59 -6.05 -15.33
C LEU A 156 0.77 -6.62 -15.79
N ASN A 157 1.65 -5.73 -16.24
CA ASN A 157 3.03 -6.11 -16.57
C ASN A 157 3.91 -6.13 -15.30
N LEU A 158 3.81 -7.22 -14.55
CA LEU A 158 4.51 -7.37 -13.28
C LEU A 158 5.91 -7.95 -13.47
N SER A 159 6.90 -7.37 -12.78
CA SER A 159 8.29 -7.82 -12.86
C SER A 159 8.62 -8.84 -11.76
N ASN A 160 9.32 -9.91 -12.12
CA ASN A 160 9.83 -10.90 -11.15
C ASN A 160 11.04 -10.43 -10.33
N ASN A 161 11.61 -9.26 -10.64
CA ASN A 161 12.76 -8.70 -9.94
C ASN A 161 12.36 -7.75 -8.80
N LYS A 162 11.13 -7.86 -8.29
CA LYS A 162 10.59 -7.03 -7.21
C LYS A 162 10.21 -7.88 -6.01
N LEU A 163 10.10 -7.22 -4.85
CA LEU A 163 9.67 -7.87 -3.62
C LEU A 163 8.15 -7.86 -3.51
N TYR A 164 7.56 -9.04 -3.28
CA TYR A 164 6.13 -9.18 -3.07
C TYR A 164 5.87 -9.88 -1.73
N TYR A 165 5.13 -9.23 -0.86
CA TYR A 165 4.59 -9.82 0.36
C TYR A 165 3.08 -9.92 0.23
N ILE A 166 2.54 -11.12 0.37
CA ILE A 166 1.11 -11.37 0.28
C ILE A 166 0.66 -12.09 1.56
N TYR A 167 -0.39 -11.61 2.17
CA TYR A 167 -1.06 -12.24 3.29
C TYR A 167 -2.53 -12.43 2.98
N SER A 168 -3.10 -13.58 3.37
CA SER A 168 -4.54 -13.85 3.30
C SER A 168 -4.97 -14.85 4.34
N GLY A 169 -6.21 -14.71 4.80
CA GLY A 169 -6.90 -15.77 5.52
C GLY A 169 -7.45 -16.86 4.60
N HIS A 170 -7.48 -18.09 5.11
CA HIS A 170 -7.98 -19.23 4.34
C HIS A 170 -9.45 -19.11 3.97
N ASN A 171 -10.26 -18.54 4.87
CA ASN A 171 -11.72 -18.50 4.74
C ASN A 171 -12.26 -17.08 4.50
N GLU A 172 -11.39 -16.08 4.33
CA GLU A 172 -11.81 -14.70 4.03
C GLU A 172 -12.61 -14.65 2.73
N LEU A 173 -13.79 -14.00 2.77
CA LEU A 173 -14.67 -13.87 1.62
C LEU A 173 -14.88 -15.21 0.89
N ASP A 174 -15.26 -16.25 1.63
CA ASP A 174 -15.46 -17.62 1.10
C ASP A 174 -14.23 -18.18 0.37
N GLY A 175 -13.03 -17.82 0.81
CA GLY A 175 -11.77 -18.25 0.24
C GLY A 175 -11.31 -17.43 -0.99
N CYS A 176 -12.03 -16.40 -1.36
CA CYS A 176 -11.69 -15.52 -2.51
C CYS A 176 -10.28 -14.95 -2.36
N CYS A 177 -9.96 -14.33 -1.21
CA CYS A 177 -8.65 -13.71 -0.98
C CYS A 177 -7.51 -14.71 -1.08
N LYS A 178 -7.66 -15.93 -0.54
CA LYS A 178 -6.69 -17.01 -0.66
C LYS A 178 -6.48 -17.42 -2.13
N ASN A 179 -7.57 -17.57 -2.88
CA ASN A 179 -7.49 -18.00 -4.28
C ASN A 179 -6.74 -16.95 -5.12
N ILE A 180 -7.09 -15.68 -4.98
CA ILE A 180 -6.39 -14.57 -5.65
C ILE A 180 -4.91 -14.52 -5.24
N SER A 181 -4.59 -14.67 -3.95
CA SER A 181 -3.21 -14.69 -3.45
C SER A 181 -2.39 -15.82 -4.07
N ASN A 182 -2.95 -17.02 -4.18
CA ASN A 182 -2.30 -18.15 -4.85
C ASN A 182 -2.13 -17.92 -6.35
N ASP A 183 -3.08 -17.28 -7.01
CA ASP A 183 -3.00 -17.00 -8.42
C ASP A 183 -1.96 -15.90 -8.71
N ILE A 184 -1.88 -14.86 -7.89
CA ILE A 184 -0.79 -13.86 -7.97
C ILE A 184 0.57 -14.54 -7.76
N LYS A 185 0.68 -15.45 -6.78
CA LYS A 185 1.91 -16.21 -6.54
C LYS A 185 2.34 -17.05 -7.75
N LYS A 186 1.39 -17.61 -8.50
CA LYS A 186 1.73 -18.36 -9.73
C LYS A 186 2.28 -17.48 -10.86
N LEU A 187 1.89 -16.21 -10.88
CA LEU A 187 2.34 -15.24 -11.88
C LEU A 187 3.73 -14.66 -11.57
N LEU A 188 4.21 -14.77 -10.34
CA LEU A 188 5.42 -14.12 -9.85
C LEU A 188 6.41 -15.15 -9.30
N ALA A 189 7.68 -15.04 -9.68
CA ALA A 189 8.71 -16.01 -9.29
C ALA A 189 9.16 -15.89 -7.83
N SER A 190 9.09 -14.69 -7.23
CA SER A 190 9.55 -14.42 -5.86
C SER A 190 8.48 -13.74 -5.03
N VAL A 191 7.70 -14.53 -4.29
CA VAL A 191 6.61 -14.04 -3.44
C VAL A 191 6.73 -14.65 -2.05
N ASN A 192 6.74 -13.82 -1.03
CA ASN A 192 6.48 -14.27 0.34
C ASN A 192 4.97 -14.32 0.56
N LEU A 193 4.39 -15.52 0.51
CA LEU A 193 2.96 -15.74 0.75
C LEU A 193 2.75 -16.34 2.14
N VAL A 194 1.98 -15.64 2.97
CA VAL A 194 1.55 -16.08 4.30
C VAL A 194 0.04 -16.34 4.28
N LEU A 195 -0.37 -17.55 4.62
CA LEU A 195 -1.77 -17.94 4.77
C LEU A 195 -2.07 -18.21 6.23
N ASP A 196 -3.20 -17.69 6.73
CA ASP A 196 -3.64 -17.81 8.12
C ASP A 196 -4.99 -18.52 8.17
N ASP A 197 -5.15 -19.45 9.11
CA ASP A 197 -6.36 -20.28 9.20
C ASP A 197 -7.54 -19.55 9.85
N ASN A 198 -7.26 -18.60 10.76
CA ASN A 198 -8.24 -17.97 11.65
C ASN A 198 -8.20 -16.45 11.60
N THR A 199 -8.44 -15.87 10.45
CA THR A 199 -8.51 -14.40 10.31
C THR A 199 -9.82 -13.95 9.70
N ILE A 200 -10.17 -12.70 9.97
CA ILE A 200 -11.34 -12.01 9.43
C ILE A 200 -10.90 -10.89 8.50
N HIS A 201 -11.74 -10.57 7.52
CA HIS A 201 -11.44 -9.57 6.49
C HIS A 201 -11.67 -8.14 7.00
N ASN A 202 -10.74 -7.61 7.80
CA ASN A 202 -10.78 -6.22 8.29
C ASN A 202 -9.43 -5.73 8.80
N GLU A 203 -9.37 -4.42 9.07
CA GLU A 203 -8.17 -3.72 9.54
C GLU A 203 -7.64 -4.24 10.88
N SER A 204 -8.51 -4.73 11.77
CA SER A 204 -8.07 -5.27 13.07
C SER A 204 -7.23 -6.54 12.90
N ALA A 205 -7.56 -7.39 11.93
CA ALA A 205 -6.78 -8.58 11.62
C ALA A 205 -5.49 -8.22 10.86
N TRP A 206 -5.55 -7.25 9.96
CA TRP A 206 -4.39 -6.83 9.17
C TRP A 206 -3.37 -6.04 9.99
N LYS A 207 -3.80 -5.28 11.01
CA LYS A 207 -2.91 -4.51 11.90
C LYS A 207 -1.72 -5.34 12.39
N ASP A 208 -1.97 -6.57 12.84
CA ASP A 208 -0.94 -7.44 13.39
C ASP A 208 0.06 -7.96 12.34
N LYS A 209 -0.28 -7.83 11.05
CA LYS A 209 0.55 -8.30 9.91
C LYS A 209 1.38 -7.18 9.29
N VAL A 210 1.07 -5.92 9.60
CA VAL A 210 1.76 -4.76 9.00
C VAL A 210 3.24 -4.74 9.35
N PHE A 211 3.61 -5.11 10.58
CA PHE A 211 5.01 -5.13 11.00
C PHE A 211 5.83 -6.13 10.18
N ASP A 212 5.38 -7.39 10.08
CA ASP A 212 6.09 -8.42 9.33
C ASP A 212 6.21 -8.07 7.86
N ALA A 213 5.13 -7.55 7.28
CA ALA A 213 5.08 -7.14 5.89
C ALA A 213 6.05 -5.99 5.58
N LEU A 214 6.07 -4.94 6.41
CA LEU A 214 6.99 -3.82 6.24
C LEU A 214 8.44 -4.20 6.56
N ASN A 215 8.66 -5.04 7.58
CA ASN A 215 9.99 -5.57 7.89
C ASN A 215 10.56 -6.37 6.72
N TYR A 216 9.72 -7.10 5.98
CA TYR A 216 10.14 -7.86 4.80
C TYR A 216 10.55 -6.97 3.63
N ILE A 217 9.79 -5.90 3.33
CA ILE A 217 10.06 -5.06 2.15
C ILE A 217 11.09 -3.95 2.40
N LEU A 218 11.20 -3.45 3.63
CA LEU A 218 12.18 -2.41 4.00
C LEU A 218 13.55 -3.06 4.23
N ILE A 219 14.36 -3.10 3.20
CA ILE A 219 15.74 -3.62 3.22
C ILE A 219 16.75 -2.52 3.51
#